data_222ff9ef51c792e23d7113cf96f2917f
#
_entry.id   222ff9ef51c792e23d7113cf96f2917f
#
_cell.length_a   1.000
_cell.length_b   1.000
_cell.length_c   1.000
_cell.angle_alpha   90.00
_cell.angle_beta   90.00
_cell.angle_gamma   90.00
#
_symmetry.space_group_name_H-M   'P 1'
#
loop_
_entity.id
_entity.type
_entity.pdbx_description
1 polymer ?
#
loop_
_entity_poly.entity_id
_entity_poly.type
_entity_poly.pdbx_seq_one_letter_code
_entity_poly.pdbx_strand_id
1 'polypeptide(L)'
;MTMFGSQWLANAGSTYEIDQSIRFNDGDSPYLTRTPGSASNRDTWTWSAWIKICTIDQNSRLFFAGADTSNLTAIRLNSAGIAFEHVDGGSFTDQVQTSALLRDPSAWYHIVFAVDTTDSTEANRVKIYINGTVQTSLSLSNYPGQNVDTDVNSADVHSIGSRDNAGLFFDGYMAEINFVDGTQVAASSFGETNSDTGQWVPKK
;
A
#
# COMPACT_ATOMS: atom_id res chain seq x y z
N MET A 1 34.65 -4.88 43.78
CA MET A 1 33.21 -4.65 43.52
C MET A 1 33.10 -3.86 42.22
N THR A 2 33.01 -4.57 41.09
CA THR A 2 32.95 -3.99 39.73
C THR A 2 31.50 -3.75 39.37
N MET A 3 31.12 -2.49 39.24
CA MET A 3 29.80 -2.12 38.70
C MET A 3 29.76 -2.47 37.22
N PHE A 4 28.88 -3.37 36.83
CA PHE A 4 28.49 -3.54 35.45
C PHE A 4 27.61 -2.33 35.08
N GLY A 5 28.18 -1.40 34.35
CA GLY A 5 27.43 -0.34 33.71
C GLY A 5 26.49 -0.98 32.72
N SER A 6 25.20 -0.76 32.89
CA SER A 6 24.20 -1.08 31.87
C SER A 6 24.54 -0.24 30.63
N GLN A 7 25.22 -0.84 29.65
CA GLN A 7 25.27 -0.27 28.32
C GLN A 7 23.87 -0.33 27.73
N TRP A 8 23.24 0.81 27.73
CA TRP A 8 22.12 1.02 26.81
C TRP A 8 22.74 0.90 25.40
N LEU A 9 22.36 -0.14 24.68
CA LEU A 9 22.68 -0.25 23.26
C LEU A 9 22.04 0.97 22.61
N ALA A 10 22.85 1.99 22.33
CA ALA A 10 22.45 3.06 21.45
C ALA A 10 22.12 2.39 20.12
N ASN A 11 20.87 2.48 19.71
CA ASN A 11 20.41 1.94 18.44
C ASN A 11 21.13 2.72 17.34
N ALA A 12 22.20 2.15 16.78
CA ALA A 12 22.96 2.74 15.67
C ALA A 12 22.23 2.56 14.32
N GLY A 13 20.95 2.18 14.35
CA GLY A 13 20.10 2.07 13.20
C GLY A 13 19.59 3.42 12.68
N SER A 14 18.81 3.41 11.61
CA SER A 14 18.21 4.60 11.00
C SER A 14 17.84 5.66 12.04
N THR A 15 18.33 6.87 11.85
CA THR A 15 18.00 8.01 12.72
C THR A 15 16.62 8.59 12.44
N TYR A 16 15.92 8.05 11.43
CA TYR A 16 14.58 8.49 11.06
C TYR A 16 13.55 7.64 11.80
N GLU A 17 12.67 8.32 12.51
CA GLU A 17 11.53 7.73 13.23
C GLU A 17 10.24 8.36 12.70
N ILE A 18 9.19 7.57 12.64
CA ILE A 18 7.84 8.06 12.30
C ILE A 18 7.16 8.48 13.60
N ASP A 19 7.01 9.78 13.80
CA ASP A 19 6.46 10.34 15.05
C ASP A 19 4.93 10.23 15.15
N GLN A 20 4.23 10.10 14.01
CA GLN A 20 2.76 10.22 13.98
C GLN A 20 2.13 9.21 13.01
N SER A 21 0.90 8.83 13.34
CA SER A 21 0.04 8.01 12.47
C SER A 21 -1.40 8.48 12.54
N ILE A 22 -2.17 8.18 11.50
CA ILE A 22 -3.61 8.41 11.45
C ILE A 22 -4.31 7.13 11.90
N ARG A 23 -5.25 7.25 12.85
CA ARG A 23 -6.14 6.15 13.24
C ARG A 23 -7.39 6.15 12.35
N PHE A 24 -7.66 5.01 11.74
CA PHE A 24 -8.91 4.68 11.07
C PHE A 24 -9.68 3.70 11.96
N ASN A 25 -10.86 4.09 12.44
CA ASN A 25 -11.74 3.23 13.21
C ASN A 25 -12.99 2.95 12.37
N ASP A 26 -13.11 1.76 11.82
CA ASP A 26 -14.17 1.42 10.84
C ASP A 26 -15.58 1.70 11.35
N GLY A 27 -15.80 1.60 12.68
CA GLY A 27 -17.06 1.95 13.32
C GLY A 27 -17.47 3.43 13.18
N ASP A 28 -16.52 4.33 12.98
CA ASP A 28 -16.73 5.77 12.77
C ASP A 28 -16.71 6.15 11.28
N SER A 29 -16.44 5.18 10.39
CA SER A 29 -16.37 5.36 8.94
C SER A 29 -15.40 6.46 8.48
N PRO A 30 -14.16 6.56 9.02
CA PRO A 30 -13.20 7.59 8.65
C PRO A 30 -12.55 7.29 7.31
N TYR A 31 -12.31 8.34 6.53
CA TYR A 31 -11.52 8.27 5.30
C TYR A 31 -10.95 9.64 4.95
N LEU A 32 -9.91 9.66 4.11
CA LEU A 32 -9.43 10.87 3.46
C LEU A 32 -9.85 10.82 2.00
N THR A 33 -10.20 11.97 1.43
CA THR A 33 -10.63 12.03 0.03
C THR A 33 -10.05 13.25 -0.70
N ARG A 34 -9.85 13.07 -2.00
CA ARG A 34 -9.45 14.11 -2.95
C ARG A 34 -10.00 13.78 -4.33
N THR A 35 -10.46 14.80 -5.05
CA THR A 35 -10.76 14.68 -6.48
C THR A 35 -9.78 15.58 -7.24
N PRO A 36 -8.89 15.04 -8.09
CA PRO A 36 -8.01 15.83 -8.94
C PRO A 36 -8.81 16.69 -9.92
N GLY A 37 -8.34 17.90 -10.19
CA GLY A 37 -9.01 18.80 -11.14
C GLY A 37 -8.80 18.41 -12.62
N SER A 38 -7.81 17.56 -12.89
CA SER A 38 -7.50 16.99 -14.22
C SER A 38 -6.74 15.68 -14.04
N ALA A 39 -6.83 14.80 -15.01
CA ALA A 39 -6.02 13.59 -15.06
C ALA A 39 -4.53 13.91 -15.25
N SER A 40 -3.67 13.07 -14.67
CA SER A 40 -2.22 13.04 -14.91
C SER A 40 -1.79 11.66 -15.42
N ASN A 41 -0.64 11.14 -15.01
CA ASN A 41 -0.19 9.82 -15.47
C ASN A 41 -1.03 8.71 -14.83
N ARG A 42 -1.77 7.93 -15.63
CA ARG A 42 -2.69 6.88 -15.20
C ARG A 42 -2.10 5.48 -15.29
N ASP A 43 -1.03 5.32 -16.03
CA ASP A 43 -0.38 4.04 -16.32
C ASP A 43 0.89 3.80 -15.49
N THR A 44 1.49 4.85 -14.91
CA THR A 44 2.70 4.71 -14.09
C THR A 44 2.58 5.50 -12.80
N TRP A 45 2.67 4.81 -11.64
CA TRP A 45 2.56 5.42 -10.32
C TRP A 45 3.04 4.49 -9.22
N THR A 46 3.31 5.03 -8.04
CA THR A 46 3.63 4.25 -6.85
C THR A 46 2.87 4.77 -5.64
N TRP A 47 2.26 3.86 -4.89
CA TRP A 47 1.66 4.13 -3.59
C TRP A 47 2.43 3.39 -2.51
N SER A 48 2.70 4.04 -1.38
CA SER A 48 3.42 3.48 -0.24
C SER A 48 2.81 3.94 1.06
N ALA A 49 2.71 3.05 2.04
CA ALA A 49 2.34 3.40 3.42
C ALA A 49 2.88 2.38 4.43
N TRP A 50 3.11 2.82 5.64
CA TRP A 50 3.19 1.97 6.81
C TRP A 50 1.79 1.77 7.35
N ILE A 51 1.38 0.51 7.54
CA ILE A 51 0.07 0.15 8.05
C ILE A 51 0.19 -0.74 9.27
N LYS A 52 -0.72 -0.56 10.22
CA LYS A 52 -0.94 -1.47 11.34
C LYS A 52 -2.41 -1.83 11.35
N ILE A 53 -2.72 -3.11 11.20
CA ILE A 53 -4.10 -3.60 11.14
C ILE A 53 -4.63 -3.82 12.57
N CYS A 54 -5.87 -3.46 12.84
CA CYS A 54 -6.52 -3.74 14.12
C CYS A 54 -7.46 -4.94 14.02
N THR A 55 -8.19 -5.06 12.92
CA THR A 55 -9.08 -6.20 12.67
C THR A 55 -8.47 -7.13 11.63
N ILE A 56 -8.20 -8.38 12.02
CA ILE A 56 -7.76 -9.42 11.08
C ILE A 56 -8.95 -9.84 10.21
N ASP A 57 -8.66 -10.24 8.97
CA ASP A 57 -9.67 -10.71 8.00
C ASP A 57 -10.69 -9.64 7.55
N GLN A 58 -10.42 -8.37 7.79
CA GLN A 58 -11.23 -7.29 7.25
C GLN A 58 -11.17 -7.29 5.71
N ASN A 59 -12.28 -6.91 5.07
CA ASN A 59 -12.31 -6.60 3.65
C ASN A 59 -12.41 -5.08 3.50
N SER A 60 -11.27 -4.44 3.30
CA SER A 60 -11.16 -2.98 3.32
C SER A 60 -10.34 -2.45 2.15
N ARG A 61 -10.41 -1.15 1.94
CA ARG A 61 -9.57 -0.44 0.97
C ARG A 61 -8.56 0.44 1.70
N LEU A 62 -7.28 0.22 1.40
CA LEU A 62 -6.20 1.11 1.84
C LEU A 62 -6.16 2.36 0.95
N PHE A 63 -6.38 2.16 -0.34
CA PHE A 63 -6.44 3.22 -1.35
C PHE A 63 -7.48 2.86 -2.41
N PHE A 64 -8.15 3.86 -2.94
CA PHE A 64 -9.17 3.75 -3.97
C PHE A 64 -9.08 4.97 -4.90
N ALA A 65 -9.31 4.74 -6.18
CA ALA A 65 -9.51 5.76 -7.21
C ALA A 65 -10.58 5.27 -8.19
N GLY A 66 -11.52 6.11 -8.56
CA GLY A 66 -12.52 5.74 -9.56
C GLY A 66 -13.81 6.52 -9.47
N ALA A 67 -14.63 6.38 -10.51
CA ALA A 67 -15.91 7.07 -10.63
C ALA A 67 -17.03 6.40 -9.79
N ASP A 68 -16.99 5.05 -9.71
CA ASP A 68 -18.01 4.26 -9.05
C ASP A 68 -17.50 2.82 -8.74
N THR A 69 -18.42 1.87 -8.52
CA THR A 69 -18.07 0.46 -8.26
C THR A 69 -17.79 -0.35 -9.52
N SER A 70 -18.05 0.23 -10.68
CA SER A 70 -17.89 -0.42 -11.99
C SER A 70 -16.63 0.05 -12.72
N ASN A 71 -16.05 1.17 -12.29
CA ASN A 71 -14.84 1.75 -12.88
C ASN A 71 -13.96 2.26 -11.74
N LEU A 72 -12.99 1.45 -11.34
CA LEU A 72 -12.12 1.74 -10.20
C LEU A 72 -10.78 1.01 -10.27
N THR A 73 -9.79 1.59 -9.60
CA THR A 73 -8.54 0.94 -9.22
C THR A 73 -8.39 1.05 -7.71
N ALA A 74 -8.02 -0.06 -7.04
CA ALA A 74 -7.92 -0.06 -5.59
C ALA A 74 -6.77 -0.94 -5.07
N ILE A 75 -6.30 -0.58 -3.87
CA ILE A 75 -5.46 -1.42 -3.03
C ILE A 75 -6.37 -2.01 -1.95
N ARG A 76 -6.61 -3.32 -2.04
CA ARG A 76 -7.47 -4.06 -1.11
C ARG A 76 -6.66 -4.85 -0.09
N LEU A 77 -7.13 -4.85 1.14
CA LEU A 77 -6.73 -5.79 2.18
C LEU A 77 -7.90 -6.70 2.52
N ASN A 78 -7.69 -8.02 2.53
CA ASN A 78 -8.68 -9.00 2.95
C ASN A 78 -8.02 -10.24 3.59
N SER A 79 -8.86 -11.24 3.98
CA SER A 79 -8.39 -12.50 4.57
C SER A 79 -7.49 -13.35 3.66
N ALA A 80 -7.50 -13.08 2.35
CA ALA A 80 -6.71 -13.82 1.36
C ALA A 80 -5.40 -13.12 0.96
N GLY A 81 -5.13 -11.91 1.49
CA GLY A 81 -3.91 -11.16 1.22
C GLY A 81 -4.14 -9.69 0.91
N ILE A 82 -3.12 -9.05 0.36
CA ILE A 82 -3.21 -7.68 -0.14
C ILE A 82 -3.19 -7.69 -1.67
N ALA A 83 -4.03 -6.88 -2.29
CA ALA A 83 -4.26 -6.94 -3.73
C ALA A 83 -4.30 -5.56 -4.40
N PHE A 84 -3.77 -5.51 -5.61
CA PHE A 84 -4.16 -4.55 -6.63
C PHE A 84 -5.44 -5.05 -7.30
N GLU A 85 -6.40 -4.18 -7.49
CA GLU A 85 -7.65 -4.45 -8.21
C GLU A 85 -7.90 -3.36 -9.23
N HIS A 86 -8.29 -3.76 -10.44
CA HIS A 86 -8.82 -2.86 -11.45
C HIS A 86 -10.13 -3.43 -11.97
N VAL A 87 -11.14 -2.59 -12.01
CA VAL A 87 -12.50 -2.93 -12.46
C VAL A 87 -12.87 -1.96 -13.59
N ASP A 88 -13.24 -2.51 -14.73
CA ASP A 88 -13.71 -1.76 -15.88
C ASP A 88 -15.06 -2.34 -16.34
N GLY A 89 -16.07 -1.48 -16.52
CA GLY A 89 -17.42 -1.85 -16.92
C GLY A 89 -18.11 -2.85 -15.97
N GLY A 90 -17.76 -2.80 -14.66
CA GLY A 90 -18.33 -3.68 -13.63
C GLY A 90 -17.71 -5.07 -13.54
N SER A 91 -16.67 -5.34 -14.31
CA SER A 91 -15.93 -6.61 -14.27
C SER A 91 -14.53 -6.39 -13.72
N PHE A 92 -14.05 -7.31 -12.86
CA PHE A 92 -12.64 -7.35 -12.48
C PHE A 92 -11.82 -7.73 -13.71
N THR A 93 -11.19 -6.73 -14.33
CA THR A 93 -10.31 -6.96 -15.47
C THR A 93 -8.93 -7.44 -15.01
N ASP A 94 -8.44 -6.87 -13.91
CA ASP A 94 -7.09 -7.17 -13.42
C ASP A 94 -7.09 -7.35 -11.90
N GLN A 95 -6.39 -8.37 -11.44
CA GLN A 95 -6.18 -8.65 -10.02
C GLN A 95 -4.80 -9.26 -9.77
N VAL A 96 -3.96 -8.56 -9.01
CA VAL A 96 -2.68 -9.09 -8.53
C VAL A 96 -2.72 -9.16 -7.02
N GLN A 97 -2.71 -10.37 -6.44
CA GLN A 97 -2.88 -10.59 -5.00
C GLN A 97 -1.76 -11.44 -4.43
N THR A 98 -1.23 -11.06 -3.29
CA THR A 98 -0.20 -11.83 -2.58
C THR A 98 -0.75 -13.12 -1.99
N SER A 99 0.09 -14.16 -1.88
CA SER A 99 -0.18 -15.32 -1.02
C SER A 99 0.16 -15.04 0.45
N ALA A 100 0.98 -14.02 0.70
CA ALA A 100 1.33 -13.59 2.05
C ALA A 100 0.14 -12.90 2.72
N LEU A 101 -0.10 -13.25 3.99
CA LEU A 101 -1.20 -12.74 4.80
C LEU A 101 -0.65 -11.87 5.92
N LEU A 102 -1.27 -10.72 6.16
CA LEU A 102 -0.94 -9.82 7.25
C LEU A 102 -1.80 -10.23 8.48
N ARG A 103 -1.21 -10.95 9.43
CA ARG A 103 -1.95 -11.57 10.54
C ARG A 103 -1.57 -11.07 11.93
N ASP A 104 -0.53 -10.28 12.04
CA ASP A 104 -0.08 -9.75 13.32
C ASP A 104 -0.58 -8.31 13.54
N PRO A 105 -1.60 -8.11 14.39
CA PRO A 105 -2.12 -6.76 14.67
C PRO A 105 -1.18 -5.93 15.56
N SER A 106 -0.12 -6.53 16.11
CA SER A 106 0.90 -5.80 16.87
C SER A 106 1.97 -5.19 15.97
N ALA A 107 2.16 -5.73 14.76
CA ALA A 107 3.21 -5.33 13.83
C ALA A 107 2.79 -4.17 12.92
N TRP A 108 3.78 -3.34 12.58
CA TRP A 108 3.69 -2.44 11.44
C TRP A 108 4.20 -3.15 10.18
N TYR A 109 3.49 -2.96 9.10
CA TYR A 109 3.86 -3.45 7.77
C TYR A 109 4.08 -2.26 6.84
N HIS A 110 5.21 -2.24 6.16
CA HIS A 110 5.43 -1.30 5.06
C HIS A 110 4.94 -1.94 3.77
N ILE A 111 3.99 -1.30 3.10
CA ILE A 111 3.35 -1.79 1.88
C ILE A 111 3.66 -0.82 0.75
N VAL A 112 4.11 -1.36 -0.39
CA VAL A 112 4.30 -0.58 -1.62
C VAL A 112 3.63 -1.28 -2.78
N PHE A 113 2.86 -0.52 -3.55
CA PHE A 113 2.35 -0.88 -4.87
C PHE A 113 3.03 0.01 -5.90
N ALA A 114 3.84 -0.59 -6.74
CA ALA A 114 4.55 0.08 -7.81
C ALA A 114 4.01 -0.41 -9.15
N VAL A 115 3.34 0.48 -9.87
CA VAL A 115 2.60 0.17 -11.10
C VAL A 115 3.26 0.86 -12.28
N ASP A 116 3.42 0.12 -13.37
CA ASP A 116 3.82 0.61 -14.70
C ASP A 116 3.20 -0.31 -15.77
N THR A 117 2.02 0.04 -16.24
CA THR A 117 1.32 -0.77 -17.24
C THR A 117 2.00 -0.70 -18.61
N THR A 118 2.93 0.23 -18.82
CA THR A 118 3.66 0.36 -20.11
C THR A 118 4.75 -0.70 -20.29
N ASP A 119 5.19 -1.37 -19.18
CA ASP A 119 6.22 -2.41 -19.26
C ASP A 119 5.79 -3.56 -20.17
N SER A 120 6.69 -3.94 -21.08
CA SER A 120 6.46 -5.06 -21.99
C SER A 120 6.34 -6.41 -21.29
N THR A 121 6.96 -6.55 -20.11
CA THR A 121 6.92 -7.75 -19.29
C THR A 121 5.75 -7.66 -18.32
N GLU A 122 4.76 -8.51 -18.49
CA GLU A 122 3.50 -8.52 -17.73
C GLU A 122 3.74 -8.48 -16.21
N ALA A 123 4.63 -9.34 -15.68
CA ALA A 123 4.92 -9.43 -14.25
C ALA A 123 5.59 -8.17 -13.66
N ASN A 124 6.07 -7.25 -14.50
CA ASN A 124 6.63 -5.98 -14.06
C ASN A 124 5.58 -4.88 -13.92
N ARG A 125 4.40 -5.03 -14.51
CA ARG A 125 3.37 -3.98 -14.54
C ARG A 125 2.81 -3.65 -13.17
N VAL A 126 2.75 -4.63 -12.26
CA VAL A 126 2.34 -4.43 -10.86
C VAL A 126 3.30 -5.19 -9.96
N LYS A 127 4.04 -4.45 -9.13
CA LYS A 127 4.93 -5.00 -8.11
C LYS A 127 4.40 -4.65 -6.73
N ILE A 128 4.22 -5.67 -5.90
CA ILE A 128 3.78 -5.52 -4.51
C ILE A 128 4.97 -5.81 -3.60
N TYR A 129 5.24 -4.91 -2.67
CA TYR A 129 6.28 -5.11 -1.67
C TYR A 129 5.67 -5.13 -0.27
N ILE A 130 6.16 -6.04 0.56
CA ILE A 130 5.86 -6.10 2.00
C ILE A 130 7.20 -6.04 2.74
N ASN A 131 7.38 -5.04 3.59
CA ASN A 131 8.60 -4.82 4.37
C ASN A 131 9.87 -4.89 3.49
N GLY A 132 9.88 -4.15 2.40
CA GLY A 132 11.01 -4.06 1.46
C GLY A 132 11.16 -5.24 0.50
N THR A 133 10.46 -6.35 0.72
CA THR A 133 10.58 -7.57 -0.10
C THR A 133 9.49 -7.62 -1.16
N VAL A 134 9.88 -7.75 -2.44
CA VAL A 134 8.94 -7.97 -3.53
C VAL A 134 8.23 -9.31 -3.39
N GLN A 135 6.92 -9.30 -3.56
CA GLN A 135 6.10 -10.50 -3.45
C GLN A 135 6.01 -11.21 -4.80
N THR A 136 6.65 -12.36 -4.90
CA THR A 136 6.65 -13.21 -6.11
C THR A 136 5.70 -14.39 -5.98
N SER A 137 5.29 -14.75 -4.75
CA SER A 137 4.25 -15.75 -4.50
C SER A 137 2.90 -15.05 -4.48
N LEU A 138 2.12 -15.26 -5.54
CA LEU A 138 0.83 -14.63 -5.75
C LEU A 138 -0.28 -15.68 -5.71
N SER A 139 -1.39 -15.35 -5.09
CA SER A 139 -2.62 -16.15 -5.14
C SER A 139 -3.48 -15.81 -6.36
N LEU A 140 -3.36 -14.59 -6.86
CA LEU A 140 -3.92 -14.13 -8.13
C LEU A 140 -2.82 -13.36 -8.88
N SER A 141 -2.70 -13.60 -10.18
CA SER A 141 -1.67 -12.99 -11.04
C SER A 141 -2.25 -12.57 -12.40
N ASN A 142 -3.46 -12.03 -12.39
CA ASN A 142 -4.06 -11.43 -13.58
C ASN A 142 -3.62 -9.97 -13.66
N TYR A 143 -2.56 -9.69 -14.43
CA TYR A 143 -1.94 -8.37 -14.56
C TYR A 143 -2.68 -7.51 -15.58
N PRO A 144 -2.64 -6.16 -15.44
CA PRO A 144 -3.14 -5.25 -16.45
C PRO A 144 -2.54 -5.51 -17.84
N GLY A 145 -3.35 -5.33 -18.87
CA GLY A 145 -2.85 -5.26 -20.24
C GLY A 145 -1.79 -4.16 -20.41
N GLN A 146 -0.95 -4.29 -21.44
CA GLN A 146 0.05 -3.24 -21.72
C GLN A 146 -0.65 -1.93 -22.12
N ASN A 147 -0.18 -0.80 -21.55
CA ASN A 147 -0.71 0.55 -21.75
C ASN A 147 -2.18 0.73 -21.30
N VAL A 148 -2.63 -0.06 -20.34
CA VAL A 148 -3.95 0.15 -19.73
C VAL A 148 -3.87 1.35 -18.78
N ASP A 149 -4.74 2.33 -19.00
CA ASP A 149 -4.98 3.43 -18.07
C ASP A 149 -5.73 2.92 -16.84
N THR A 150 -5.14 3.03 -15.66
CA THR A 150 -5.87 2.78 -14.40
C THR A 150 -6.75 3.98 -14.04
N ASP A 151 -7.63 3.85 -13.03
CA ASP A 151 -8.42 4.99 -12.53
C ASP A 151 -7.61 5.92 -11.62
N VAL A 152 -6.43 5.49 -11.21
CA VAL A 152 -5.50 6.33 -10.44
C VAL A 152 -5.07 7.52 -11.30
N ASN A 153 -5.00 8.69 -10.69
CA ASN A 153 -4.75 9.96 -11.36
C ASN A 153 -5.80 10.37 -12.42
N SER A 154 -6.98 9.74 -12.44
CA SER A 154 -8.13 10.27 -13.17
C SER A 154 -8.67 11.55 -12.50
N ALA A 155 -9.61 12.21 -13.12
CA ALA A 155 -10.35 13.34 -12.51
C ALA A 155 -11.51 12.86 -11.59
N ASP A 156 -11.49 11.60 -11.21
CA ASP A 156 -12.47 10.99 -10.32
C ASP A 156 -12.02 11.03 -8.85
N VAL A 157 -12.88 10.58 -7.96
CA VAL A 157 -12.58 10.52 -6.53
C VAL A 157 -11.43 9.56 -6.23
N HIS A 158 -10.51 10.02 -5.37
CA HIS A 158 -9.49 9.21 -4.73
C HIS A 158 -9.74 9.19 -3.23
N SER A 159 -9.62 8.03 -2.58
CA SER A 159 -9.75 7.92 -1.12
C SER A 159 -8.69 7.03 -0.48
N ILE A 160 -8.42 7.28 0.78
CA ILE A 160 -7.56 6.49 1.66
C ILE A 160 -8.40 6.00 2.83
N GLY A 161 -8.33 4.70 3.11
CA GLY A 161 -9.05 4.08 4.22
C GLY A 161 -10.50 3.69 3.93
N SER A 162 -11.00 3.88 2.71
CA SER A 162 -12.34 3.44 2.30
C SER A 162 -12.46 3.29 0.79
N ARG A 163 -13.60 2.74 0.35
CA ARG A 163 -14.05 2.79 -1.03
C ARG A 163 -15.05 3.95 -1.18
N ASP A 164 -14.54 5.14 -1.53
CA ASP A 164 -15.35 6.31 -1.88
C ASP A 164 -16.54 6.55 -0.92
N ASN A 165 -16.31 6.67 0.40
CA ASN A 165 -17.41 6.88 1.35
C ASN A 165 -18.51 5.77 1.35
N ALA A 166 -18.37 4.74 0.50
CA ALA A 166 -19.39 3.71 0.28
C ALA A 166 -19.16 2.42 1.07
N GLY A 167 -18.30 2.46 2.11
CA GLY A 167 -17.97 1.30 2.93
C GLY A 167 -16.58 0.73 2.67
N LEU A 168 -16.36 -0.50 3.09
CA LEU A 168 -15.05 -1.16 3.05
C LEU A 168 -13.98 -0.33 3.77
N PHE A 169 -14.37 0.25 4.92
CA PHE A 169 -13.50 1.08 5.74
C PHE A 169 -12.37 0.26 6.34
N PHE A 170 -11.18 0.85 6.37
CA PHE A 170 -10.02 0.26 7.02
C PHE A 170 -10.11 0.43 8.53
N ASP A 171 -9.77 -0.63 9.28
CA ASP A 171 -9.62 -0.58 10.73
C ASP A 171 -8.15 -0.77 11.10
N GLY A 172 -7.48 0.32 11.48
CA GLY A 172 -6.06 0.30 11.77
C GLY A 172 -5.43 1.67 11.84
N TYR A 173 -4.13 1.69 11.68
CA TYR A 173 -3.33 2.92 11.62
C TYR A 173 -2.57 2.97 10.31
N MET A 174 -2.40 4.17 9.76
CA MET A 174 -1.51 4.43 8.63
C MET A 174 -0.55 5.56 8.95
N ALA A 175 0.68 5.44 8.47
CA ALA A 175 1.72 6.45 8.60
C ALA A 175 2.54 6.51 7.31
N GLU A 176 3.20 7.66 7.04
CA GLU A 176 4.02 7.85 5.85
C GLU A 176 3.30 7.40 4.57
N ILE A 177 2.09 7.93 4.35
CA ILE A 177 1.32 7.65 3.15
C ILE A 177 1.89 8.50 2.03
N ASN A 178 2.57 7.87 1.08
CA ASN A 178 3.23 8.52 -0.04
C ASN A 178 2.58 8.11 -1.35
N PHE A 179 2.49 9.05 -2.27
CA PHE A 179 2.07 8.81 -3.64
C PHE A 179 3.07 9.46 -4.60
N VAL A 180 3.59 8.67 -5.54
CA VAL A 180 4.52 9.13 -6.59
C VAL A 180 3.82 9.00 -7.93
N ASP A 181 3.57 10.14 -8.58
CA ASP A 181 2.97 10.24 -9.90
C ASP A 181 4.04 10.02 -10.99
N GLY A 182 3.70 9.27 -12.02
CA GLY A 182 4.53 9.09 -13.22
C GLY A 182 5.78 8.22 -13.03
N THR A 183 5.92 7.52 -11.90
CA THR A 183 7.14 6.71 -11.67
C THR A 183 6.84 5.44 -10.87
N GLN A 184 7.30 4.29 -11.38
CA GLN A 184 7.37 3.03 -10.64
C GLN A 184 8.67 2.99 -9.83
N VAL A 185 8.59 3.19 -8.50
CA VAL A 185 9.75 3.14 -7.61
C VAL A 185 9.72 1.92 -6.69
N ALA A 186 10.88 1.40 -6.35
CA ALA A 186 11.01 0.26 -5.44
C ALA A 186 10.82 0.68 -3.97
N ALA A 187 10.54 -0.29 -3.11
CA ALA A 187 10.36 -0.07 -1.66
C ALA A 187 11.58 0.60 -1.00
N SER A 188 12.79 0.43 -1.54
CA SER A 188 14.02 1.05 -1.04
C SER A 188 14.04 2.58 -1.15
N SER A 189 13.08 3.18 -1.86
CA SER A 189 12.87 4.63 -1.87
C SER A 189 12.21 5.14 -0.59
N PHE A 190 11.51 4.30 0.16
CA PHE A 190 10.72 4.66 1.34
C PHE A 190 11.21 4.00 2.63
N GLY A 191 12.09 3.02 2.53
CA GLY A 191 12.63 2.28 3.67
C GLY A 191 13.98 1.66 3.38
N GLU A 192 14.58 1.11 4.41
CA GLU A 192 15.87 0.43 4.34
C GLU A 192 15.94 -0.71 5.36
N THR A 193 16.88 -1.64 5.15
CA THR A 193 17.17 -2.67 6.15
C THR A 193 18.16 -2.11 7.17
N ASN A 194 17.76 -2.09 8.43
CA ASN A 194 18.66 -1.74 9.52
C ASN A 194 19.81 -2.76 9.60
N SER A 195 21.04 -2.30 9.52
CA SER A 195 22.23 -3.18 9.46
C SER A 195 22.46 -3.98 10.74
N ASP A 196 22.01 -3.47 11.89
CA ASP A 196 22.27 -4.07 13.19
C ASP A 196 21.22 -5.11 13.56
N THR A 197 19.95 -4.86 13.18
CA THR A 197 18.82 -5.71 13.56
C THR A 197 18.30 -6.57 12.42
N GLY A 198 18.62 -6.24 11.17
CA GLY A 198 18.06 -6.87 9.98
C GLY A 198 16.60 -6.52 9.72
N GLN A 199 16.02 -5.63 10.50
CA GLN A 199 14.63 -5.20 10.34
C GLN A 199 14.49 -4.16 9.23
N TRP A 200 13.37 -4.22 8.53
CA TRP A 200 12.96 -3.16 7.62
C TRP A 200 12.44 -1.96 8.40
N VAL A 201 13.01 -0.80 8.17
CA VAL A 201 12.73 0.45 8.90
C VAL A 201 12.42 1.58 7.92
N PRO A 202 11.70 2.63 8.36
CA PRO A 202 11.45 3.80 7.52
C PRO A 202 12.74 4.55 7.20
N LYS A 203 12.74 5.21 6.05
CA LYS A 203 13.85 6.04 5.55
C LYS A 203 13.30 7.40 5.16
N LYS A 204 14.09 8.46 5.44
CA LYS A 204 13.77 9.83 5.06
C LYS A 204 14.11 10.09 3.59
#